data_c23edeabedfe4fd128993253b293e13f
#
_entry.id   c23edeabedfe4fd128993253b293e13f
#
_cell.length_a   1.000
_cell.length_b   1.000
_cell.length_c   1.000
_cell.angle_alpha   90.00
_cell.angle_beta   90.00
_cell.angle_gamma   90.00
#
_symmetry.space_group_name_H-M   'P 1'
#
loop_
_entity.id
_entity.type
_entity.pdbx_description
1 polymer ?
#
loop_
_entity_poly.entity_id
_entity_poly.type
_entity_poly.pdbx_seq_one_letter_code
_entity_poly.pdbx_strand_id
1 'polypeptide(L)'
;MKPAGPFTRELWTTVQPVYEQIINCLFVRRLTDGTLPRKWFTYYLSQDVLYIIDDSRALAVTAARAEKQDEMYFLLELAKDGLDIERSMHDDFIENYTIPEAPEKSPAFKAYADFLLNNAYYSPYPVAAAALLPCFWVYYKTGEYVFKNAIDNNPYRKWIDTYSGNEYIQYTKRFIQITENLGQKTNHIIRKQMENAFTKGAKHELSVFEEASKQ
;
A
#
# COMPACT_ATOMS: atom_id res chain seq x y z
N MET A 1 -3.00 -3.38 13.65
CA MET A 1 -1.61 -2.99 13.98
C MET A 1 -1.62 -1.66 14.71
N LYS A 2 -0.70 -1.45 15.70
CA LYS A 2 -0.64 -0.22 16.51
C LYS A 2 0.51 0.68 16.03
N PRO A 3 0.40 2.02 16.22
CA PRO A 3 1.54 2.94 16.08
C PRO A 3 2.74 2.51 16.92
N ALA A 4 3.96 2.80 16.46
CA ALA A 4 5.20 2.49 17.18
C ALA A 4 5.56 3.53 18.25
N GLY A 5 5.03 4.76 18.13
CA GLY A 5 5.30 5.85 19.07
C GLY A 5 4.41 7.08 18.84
N PRO A 6 4.78 8.24 19.39
CA PRO A 6 3.98 9.45 19.31
C PRO A 6 3.78 9.95 17.87
N PHE A 7 4.83 9.96 17.04
CA PHE A 7 4.75 10.48 15.68
C PHE A 7 3.85 9.61 14.80
N THR A 8 4.04 8.31 14.80
CA THR A 8 3.18 7.40 14.03
C THR A 8 1.75 7.36 14.56
N ARG A 9 1.53 7.69 15.84
CA ARG A 9 0.18 7.90 16.39
C ARG A 9 -0.47 9.13 15.77
N GLU A 10 0.26 10.25 15.64
CA GLU A 10 -0.22 11.46 14.96
C GLU A 10 -0.57 11.15 13.50
N LEU A 11 0.31 10.44 12.78
CA LEU A 11 0.05 10.00 11.39
C LEU A 11 -1.26 9.21 11.30
N TRP A 12 -1.43 8.21 12.16
CA TRP A 12 -2.63 7.37 12.14
C TRP A 12 -3.90 8.16 12.48
N THR A 13 -3.85 9.03 13.49
CA THR A 13 -4.98 9.89 13.86
C THR A 13 -5.40 10.80 12.70
N THR A 14 -4.44 11.37 11.98
CA THR A 14 -4.71 12.25 10.84
C THR A 14 -5.37 11.52 9.67
N VAL A 15 -4.99 10.26 9.41
CA VAL A 15 -5.55 9.49 8.28
C VAL A 15 -6.76 8.64 8.64
N GLN A 16 -7.11 8.54 9.91
CA GLN A 16 -8.27 7.75 10.34
C GLN A 16 -9.55 8.06 9.55
N PRO A 17 -9.91 9.33 9.26
CA PRO A 17 -11.09 9.62 8.43
C PRO A 17 -10.98 9.09 6.99
N VAL A 18 -9.77 9.07 6.42
CA VAL A 18 -9.53 8.49 5.08
C VAL A 18 -9.64 6.96 5.15
N TYR A 19 -9.07 6.34 6.17
CA TYR A 19 -9.20 4.90 6.40
C TYR A 19 -10.67 4.48 6.56
N GLU A 20 -11.48 5.26 7.27
CA GLU A 20 -12.92 5.02 7.41
C GLU A 20 -13.63 5.12 6.04
N GLN A 21 -13.22 6.03 5.17
CA GLN A 21 -13.73 6.08 3.79
C GLN A 21 -13.31 4.84 2.99
N ILE A 22 -12.07 4.37 3.13
CA ILE A 22 -11.58 3.16 2.45
C ILE A 22 -12.44 1.93 2.83
N ILE A 23 -12.60 1.64 4.11
CA ILE A 23 -13.37 0.45 4.54
C ILE A 23 -14.86 0.55 4.22
N ASN A 24 -15.38 1.76 3.99
CA ASN A 24 -16.76 2.00 3.59
C ASN A 24 -16.95 2.23 2.09
N CYS A 25 -15.88 2.30 1.29
CA CYS A 25 -16.00 2.42 -0.16
C CYS A 25 -16.66 1.18 -0.79
N LEU A 26 -17.24 1.36 -1.95
CA LEU A 26 -18.06 0.32 -2.58
C LEU A 26 -17.25 -0.94 -2.91
N PHE A 27 -15.99 -0.77 -3.33
CA PHE A 27 -15.09 -1.89 -3.64
C PHE A 27 -14.85 -2.77 -2.41
N VAL A 28 -14.37 -2.16 -1.31
CA VAL A 28 -14.02 -2.88 -0.07
C VAL A 28 -15.24 -3.52 0.58
N ARG A 29 -16.37 -2.83 0.61
CA ARG A 29 -17.62 -3.39 1.12
C ARG A 29 -18.07 -4.62 0.34
N ARG A 30 -18.11 -4.53 -1.00
CA ARG A 30 -18.50 -5.65 -1.86
C ARG A 30 -17.49 -6.81 -1.85
N LEU A 31 -16.22 -6.50 -1.68
CA LEU A 31 -15.19 -7.52 -1.44
C LEU A 31 -15.48 -8.28 -0.14
N THR A 32 -15.82 -7.55 0.92
CA THR A 32 -16.10 -8.12 2.25
C THR A 32 -17.37 -8.98 2.24
N ASP A 33 -18.43 -8.53 1.60
CA ASP A 33 -19.71 -9.26 1.52
C ASP A 33 -19.79 -10.29 0.36
N GLY A 34 -18.70 -10.46 -0.39
CA GLY A 34 -18.59 -11.43 -1.49
C GLY A 34 -19.37 -11.07 -2.75
N THR A 35 -19.92 -9.84 -2.84
CA THR A 35 -20.73 -9.37 -3.99
C THR A 35 -19.94 -8.51 -4.97
N LEU A 36 -18.62 -8.41 -4.81
CA LEU A 36 -17.77 -7.64 -5.71
C LEU A 36 -17.89 -8.20 -7.14
N PRO A 37 -18.23 -7.39 -8.15
CA PRO A 37 -18.24 -7.87 -9.53
C PRO A 37 -16.85 -8.36 -9.96
N ARG A 38 -16.80 -9.54 -10.57
CA ARG A 38 -15.52 -10.11 -11.06
C ARG A 38 -14.76 -9.13 -11.96
N LYS A 39 -15.46 -8.37 -12.80
CA LYS A 39 -14.91 -7.33 -13.66
C LYS A 39 -14.12 -6.26 -12.88
N TRP A 40 -14.63 -5.81 -11.71
CA TRP A 40 -13.95 -4.82 -10.89
C TRP A 40 -12.69 -5.40 -10.23
N PHE A 41 -12.79 -6.64 -9.78
CA PHE A 41 -11.67 -7.32 -9.16
C PHE A 41 -10.54 -7.58 -10.17
N THR A 42 -10.85 -8.10 -11.35
CA THR A 42 -9.84 -8.35 -12.39
C THR A 42 -9.24 -7.07 -12.93
N TYR A 43 -10.02 -6.00 -13.04
CA TYR A 43 -9.49 -4.68 -13.37
C TYR A 43 -8.51 -4.18 -12.30
N TYR A 44 -8.90 -4.24 -11.02
CA TYR A 44 -8.02 -3.86 -9.91
C TYR A 44 -6.68 -4.61 -10.00
N LEU A 45 -6.72 -5.93 -10.12
CA LEU A 45 -5.50 -6.74 -10.20
C LEU A 45 -4.63 -6.40 -11.42
N SER A 46 -5.22 -6.16 -12.59
CA SER A 46 -4.46 -5.79 -13.80
C SER A 46 -3.72 -4.46 -13.65
N GLN A 47 -4.29 -3.53 -12.89
CA GLN A 47 -3.66 -2.24 -12.59
C GLN A 47 -2.64 -2.34 -11.44
N ASP A 48 -2.91 -3.19 -10.45
CA ASP A 48 -2.06 -3.43 -9.30
C ASP A 48 -0.70 -4.01 -9.71
N VAL A 49 -0.68 -4.95 -10.65
CA VAL A 49 0.55 -5.49 -11.28
C VAL A 49 1.45 -4.36 -11.81
N LEU A 50 0.89 -3.43 -12.57
CA LEU A 50 1.65 -2.29 -13.10
C LEU A 50 2.10 -1.31 -12.01
N TYR A 51 1.30 -1.17 -10.96
CA TYR A 51 1.60 -0.31 -9.82
C TYR A 51 2.74 -0.88 -8.96
N ILE A 52 2.72 -2.17 -8.63
CA ILE A 52 3.74 -2.85 -7.81
C ILE A 52 5.15 -2.69 -8.40
N ILE A 53 5.29 -2.71 -9.73
CA ILE A 53 6.58 -2.47 -10.40
C ILE A 53 7.13 -1.07 -10.06
N ASP A 54 6.30 -0.04 -10.07
CA ASP A 54 6.73 1.33 -9.77
C ASP A 54 6.89 1.56 -8.25
N ASP A 55 6.08 0.92 -7.42
CA ASP A 55 6.28 0.89 -5.96
C ASP A 55 7.64 0.28 -5.61
N SER A 56 7.99 -0.86 -6.21
CA SER A 56 9.29 -1.52 -6.05
C SER A 56 10.45 -0.62 -6.49
N ARG A 57 10.30 0.13 -7.59
CA ARG A 57 11.28 1.14 -8.01
C ARG A 57 11.42 2.27 -6.99
N ALA A 58 10.30 2.78 -6.47
CA ALA A 58 10.30 3.83 -5.47
C ALA A 58 10.95 3.36 -4.16
N LEU A 59 10.71 2.11 -3.73
CA LEU A 59 11.38 1.48 -2.60
C LEU A 59 12.89 1.39 -2.82
N ALA A 60 13.34 0.89 -3.99
CA ALA A 60 14.76 0.76 -4.31
C ALA A 60 15.48 2.11 -4.34
N VAL A 61 14.87 3.14 -4.95
CA VAL A 61 15.42 4.51 -4.97
C VAL A 61 15.48 5.09 -3.55
N THR A 62 14.45 4.87 -2.75
CA THR A 62 14.43 5.32 -1.35
C THR A 62 15.49 4.58 -0.52
N ALA A 63 15.68 3.28 -0.74
CA ALA A 63 16.72 2.48 -0.10
C ALA A 63 18.13 3.04 -0.36
N ALA A 64 18.43 3.41 -1.62
CA ALA A 64 19.73 3.99 -1.99
C ALA A 64 20.06 5.30 -1.25
N ARG A 65 19.06 5.94 -0.63
CA ARG A 65 19.16 7.21 0.09
C ARG A 65 19.08 7.05 1.61
N ALA A 66 18.92 5.82 2.11
CA ALA A 66 18.88 5.53 3.53
C ALA A 66 20.27 5.74 4.15
N GLU A 67 20.33 6.46 5.28
CA GLU A 67 21.59 6.71 5.99
C GLU A 67 22.10 5.47 6.73
N LYS A 68 21.19 4.58 7.15
CA LYS A 68 21.52 3.37 7.87
C LYS A 68 21.45 2.14 6.97
N GLN A 69 22.45 1.30 7.07
CA GLN A 69 22.57 0.07 6.30
C GLN A 69 21.39 -0.90 6.53
N ASP A 70 20.90 -0.99 7.76
CA ASP A 70 19.76 -1.86 8.09
C ASP A 70 18.42 -1.36 7.52
N GLU A 71 18.25 -0.03 7.41
CA GLU A 71 17.11 0.57 6.73
C GLU A 71 17.20 0.38 5.21
N MET A 72 18.40 0.57 4.63
CA MET A 72 18.66 0.31 3.22
C MET A 72 18.37 -1.15 2.86
N TYR A 73 18.90 -2.10 3.61
CA TYR A 73 18.69 -3.52 3.40
C TYR A 73 17.20 -3.88 3.43
N PHE A 74 16.49 -3.38 4.45
CA PHE A 74 15.06 -3.60 4.60
C PHE A 74 14.22 -3.11 3.41
N LEU A 75 14.50 -1.89 2.92
CA LEU A 75 13.76 -1.33 1.79
C LEU A 75 14.09 -2.06 0.46
N LEU A 76 15.33 -2.54 0.28
CA LEU A 76 15.70 -3.39 -0.87
C LEU A 76 15.00 -4.74 -0.82
N GLU A 77 14.88 -5.33 0.37
CA GLU A 77 14.14 -6.57 0.58
C GLU A 77 12.67 -6.39 0.21
N LEU A 78 12.01 -5.33 0.67
CA LEU A 78 10.64 -4.99 0.27
C LEU A 78 10.49 -4.77 -1.24
N ALA A 79 11.44 -4.09 -1.87
CA ALA A 79 11.42 -3.87 -3.32
C ALA A 79 11.52 -5.19 -4.11
N LYS A 80 12.37 -6.12 -3.66
CA LYS A 80 12.49 -7.46 -4.24
C LYS A 80 11.21 -8.27 -4.06
N ASP A 81 10.70 -8.30 -2.83
CA ASP A 81 9.50 -9.10 -2.50
C ASP A 81 8.27 -8.60 -3.24
N GLY A 82 8.14 -7.28 -3.47
CA GLY A 82 7.10 -6.70 -4.32
C GLY A 82 7.13 -7.29 -5.74
N LEU A 83 8.31 -7.38 -6.35
CA LEU A 83 8.46 -7.98 -7.68
C LEU A 83 8.22 -9.50 -7.70
N ASP A 84 8.56 -10.20 -6.63
CA ASP A 84 8.29 -11.63 -6.51
C ASP A 84 6.79 -11.91 -6.32
N ILE A 85 6.10 -11.07 -5.56
CA ILE A 85 4.64 -11.11 -5.40
C ILE A 85 3.95 -10.83 -6.74
N GLU A 86 4.40 -9.80 -7.49
CA GLU A 86 3.87 -9.48 -8.82
C GLU A 86 3.94 -10.71 -9.74
N ARG A 87 5.10 -11.37 -9.83
CA ARG A 87 5.27 -12.59 -10.63
C ARG A 87 4.35 -13.72 -10.18
N SER A 88 4.26 -13.97 -8.88
CA SER A 88 3.39 -15.01 -8.33
C SER A 88 1.91 -14.71 -8.57
N MET A 89 1.49 -13.46 -8.43
CA MET A 89 0.13 -13.03 -8.73
C MET A 89 -0.18 -13.15 -10.22
N HIS A 90 0.76 -12.78 -11.07
CA HIS A 90 0.63 -12.93 -12.52
C HIS A 90 0.38 -14.38 -12.90
N ASP A 91 1.17 -15.33 -12.38
CA ASP A 91 1.03 -16.75 -12.69
C ASP A 91 -0.26 -17.35 -12.11
N ASP A 92 -0.54 -17.11 -10.82
CA ASP A 92 -1.69 -17.68 -10.10
C ASP A 92 -3.05 -17.09 -10.51
N PHE A 93 -3.11 -15.79 -10.82
CA PHE A 93 -4.37 -15.10 -11.11
C PHE A 93 -4.71 -15.07 -12.60
N ILE A 94 -3.73 -15.10 -13.52
CA ILE A 94 -3.98 -15.29 -14.94
C ILE A 94 -4.65 -16.64 -15.17
N GLU A 95 -4.18 -17.72 -14.54
CA GLU A 95 -4.78 -19.04 -14.67
C GLU A 95 -6.21 -19.11 -14.10
N ASN A 96 -6.47 -18.45 -12.97
CA ASN A 96 -7.76 -18.58 -12.26
C ASN A 96 -8.81 -17.53 -12.66
N TYR A 97 -8.40 -16.33 -13.08
CA TYR A 97 -9.32 -15.20 -13.30
C TYR A 97 -9.32 -14.64 -14.72
N THR A 98 -8.42 -15.09 -15.61
CA THR A 98 -8.26 -14.51 -16.96
C THR A 98 -8.14 -12.98 -16.86
N ILE A 99 -7.08 -12.51 -16.20
CA ILE A 99 -6.84 -11.07 -16.02
C ILE A 99 -6.44 -10.49 -17.38
N PRO A 100 -7.16 -9.48 -17.89
CA PRO A 100 -6.74 -8.81 -19.11
C PRO A 100 -5.42 -8.05 -18.85
N GLU A 101 -4.47 -8.18 -19.75
CA GLU A 101 -3.30 -7.29 -19.73
C GLU A 101 -3.75 -5.85 -19.88
N ALA A 102 -3.36 -5.01 -18.92
CA ALA A 102 -3.55 -3.58 -19.04
C ALA A 102 -2.37 -2.98 -19.80
N PRO A 103 -2.59 -2.27 -20.93
CA PRO A 103 -1.49 -1.70 -21.72
C PRO A 103 -0.78 -0.55 -20.99
N GLU A 104 -1.49 0.12 -20.07
CA GLU A 104 -1.00 1.26 -19.28
C GLU A 104 -1.75 1.39 -17.96
N LYS A 105 -1.14 2.13 -17.03
CA LYS A 105 -1.80 2.45 -15.76
C LYS A 105 -2.95 3.42 -15.98
N SER A 106 -4.07 3.12 -15.36
CA SER A 106 -5.22 4.02 -15.27
C SER A 106 -4.91 5.28 -14.46
N PRO A 107 -5.73 6.34 -14.56
CA PRO A 107 -5.45 7.62 -13.92
C PRO A 107 -5.15 7.55 -12.43
N ALA A 108 -5.91 6.78 -11.63
CA ALA A 108 -5.68 6.69 -10.19
C ALA A 108 -4.39 5.94 -9.86
N PHE A 109 -4.14 4.79 -10.49
CA PHE A 109 -2.92 4.01 -10.29
C PHE A 109 -1.67 4.75 -10.79
N LYS A 110 -1.79 5.45 -11.93
CA LYS A 110 -0.72 6.30 -12.43
C LYS A 110 -0.40 7.44 -11.47
N ALA A 111 -1.42 8.15 -10.98
CA ALA A 111 -1.23 9.26 -10.04
C ALA A 111 -0.57 8.79 -8.73
N TYR A 112 -0.89 7.57 -8.27
CA TYR A 112 -0.27 7.00 -7.09
C TYR A 112 1.20 6.62 -7.36
N ALA A 113 1.48 5.89 -8.44
CA ALA A 113 2.84 5.53 -8.84
C ALA A 113 3.72 6.78 -9.02
N ASP A 114 3.24 7.80 -9.76
CA ASP A 114 3.93 9.08 -9.96
C ASP A 114 4.21 9.78 -8.62
N PHE A 115 3.26 9.75 -7.68
CA PHE A 115 3.44 10.31 -6.35
C PHE A 115 4.56 9.60 -5.58
N LEU A 116 4.62 8.26 -5.59
CA LEU A 116 5.67 7.51 -4.91
C LEU A 116 7.04 7.76 -5.54
N LEU A 117 7.15 7.68 -6.85
CA LEU A 117 8.38 7.93 -7.58
C LEU A 117 8.89 9.37 -7.37
N ASN A 118 8.01 10.37 -7.44
CA ASN A 118 8.40 11.77 -7.18
C ASN A 118 8.98 11.94 -5.75
N ASN A 119 8.34 11.35 -4.75
CA ASN A 119 8.87 11.41 -3.39
C ASN A 119 10.20 10.64 -3.26
N ALA A 120 10.30 9.47 -3.85
CA ALA A 120 11.53 8.67 -3.85
C ALA A 120 12.72 9.41 -4.47
N TYR A 121 12.52 10.16 -5.56
CA TYR A 121 13.60 10.87 -6.24
C TYR A 121 13.91 12.24 -5.64
N TYR A 122 12.91 13.02 -5.22
CA TYR A 122 13.08 14.46 -4.98
C TYR A 122 12.82 14.89 -3.54
N SER A 123 12.11 14.12 -2.73
CA SER A 123 11.85 14.48 -1.33
C SER A 123 13.00 14.05 -0.40
N PRO A 124 13.19 14.67 0.78
CA PRO A 124 14.08 14.14 1.81
C PRO A 124 13.75 12.68 2.16
N TYR A 125 14.76 11.88 2.48
CA TYR A 125 14.59 10.44 2.80
C TYR A 125 13.44 10.15 3.79
N PRO A 126 13.30 10.89 4.93
CA PRO A 126 12.19 10.66 5.84
C PRO A 126 10.81 10.88 5.20
N VAL A 127 10.70 11.84 4.28
CA VAL A 127 9.45 12.14 3.58
C VAL A 127 9.13 11.05 2.56
N ALA A 128 10.13 10.56 1.82
CA ALA A 128 9.98 9.44 0.89
C ALA A 128 9.52 8.17 1.62
N ALA A 129 10.14 7.85 2.77
CA ALA A 129 9.72 6.73 3.61
C ALA A 129 8.27 6.88 4.10
N ALA A 130 7.86 8.09 4.53
CA ALA A 130 6.48 8.35 4.95
C ALA A 130 5.48 8.28 3.78
N ALA A 131 5.89 8.61 2.55
CA ALA A 131 5.04 8.48 1.35
C ALA A 131 4.75 7.03 0.98
N LEU A 132 5.73 6.14 1.18
CA LEU A 132 5.62 4.70 0.89
C LEU A 132 4.84 3.93 1.96
N LEU A 133 4.86 4.38 3.23
CA LEU A 133 4.26 3.65 4.34
C LEU A 133 2.76 3.32 4.19
N PRO A 134 1.89 4.14 3.55
CA PRO A 134 0.48 3.79 3.34
C PRO A 134 0.26 2.47 2.60
N CYS A 135 1.06 2.15 1.57
CA CYS A 135 1.00 0.89 0.82
C CYS A 135 1.12 -0.34 1.74
N PHE A 136 1.77 -0.18 2.87
CA PHE A 136 1.96 -1.23 3.88
C PHE A 136 0.94 -1.10 5.01
N TRP A 137 0.87 0.05 5.66
CA TRP A 137 0.11 0.17 6.90
C TRP A 137 -1.39 0.36 6.68
N VAL A 138 -1.79 1.26 5.79
CA VAL A 138 -3.22 1.48 5.48
C VAL A 138 -3.77 0.26 4.77
N TYR A 139 -3.02 -0.28 3.81
CA TYR A 139 -3.38 -1.49 3.09
C TYR A 139 -3.52 -2.71 4.02
N TYR A 140 -2.54 -2.93 4.92
CA TYR A 140 -2.65 -3.96 5.95
C TYR A 140 -3.92 -3.81 6.80
N LYS A 141 -4.23 -2.59 7.24
CA LYS A 141 -5.43 -2.34 8.06
C LYS A 141 -6.72 -2.62 7.29
N THR A 142 -6.73 -2.34 6.00
CA THR A 142 -7.86 -2.66 5.11
C THR A 142 -7.98 -4.17 4.94
N GLY A 143 -6.89 -4.87 4.67
CA GLY A 143 -6.85 -6.34 4.59
C GLY A 143 -7.28 -7.01 5.90
N GLU A 144 -6.81 -6.52 7.06
CA GLU A 144 -7.22 -7.00 8.39
C GLU A 144 -8.73 -6.81 8.61
N TYR A 145 -9.29 -5.69 8.17
CA TYR A 145 -10.72 -5.43 8.24
C TYR A 145 -11.53 -6.41 7.37
N VAL A 146 -11.12 -6.57 6.11
CA VAL A 146 -11.78 -7.49 5.17
C VAL A 146 -11.69 -8.93 5.71
N PHE A 147 -10.51 -9.38 6.13
CA PHE A 147 -10.31 -10.73 6.67
C PHE A 147 -11.24 -11.05 7.85
N LYS A 148 -11.42 -10.09 8.77
CA LYS A 148 -12.25 -10.27 9.98
C LYS A 148 -13.76 -10.21 9.71
N ASN A 149 -14.18 -9.55 8.64
CA ASN A 149 -15.58 -9.27 8.34
C ASN A 149 -16.09 -9.99 7.09
N ALA A 150 -15.22 -10.67 6.34
CA ALA A 150 -15.60 -11.41 5.15
C ALA A 150 -16.59 -12.52 5.48
N ILE A 151 -17.60 -12.68 4.60
CA ILE A 151 -18.56 -13.78 4.70
C ILE A 151 -17.87 -15.14 4.53
N ASP A 152 -18.47 -16.19 5.10
CA ASP A 152 -18.06 -17.56 4.82
C ASP A 152 -18.21 -17.87 3.32
N ASN A 153 -17.25 -18.64 2.77
CA ASN A 153 -17.20 -18.99 1.34
C ASN A 153 -17.07 -17.76 0.41
N ASN A 154 -16.41 -16.69 0.83
CA ASN A 154 -16.16 -15.53 0.01
C ASN A 154 -15.40 -15.93 -1.28
N PRO A 155 -15.88 -15.54 -2.48
CA PRO A 155 -15.25 -15.89 -3.78
C PRO A 155 -13.80 -15.42 -3.91
N TYR A 156 -13.40 -14.42 -3.12
CA TYR A 156 -12.07 -13.80 -3.12
C TYR A 156 -11.19 -14.26 -1.94
N ARG A 157 -11.59 -15.34 -1.24
CA ARG A 157 -10.92 -15.81 -0.03
C ARG A 157 -9.43 -16.02 -0.21
N LYS A 158 -8.99 -16.58 -1.35
CA LYS A 158 -7.56 -16.79 -1.65
C LYS A 158 -6.79 -15.46 -1.61
N TRP A 159 -7.33 -14.41 -2.21
CA TRP A 159 -6.73 -13.07 -2.19
C TRP A 159 -6.75 -12.45 -0.80
N ILE A 160 -7.88 -12.55 -0.08
CA ILE A 160 -8.02 -12.03 1.28
C ILE A 160 -6.98 -12.64 2.22
N ASP A 161 -6.71 -13.94 2.10
CA ASP A 161 -5.75 -14.66 2.95
C ASP A 161 -4.30 -14.26 2.70
N THR A 162 -3.95 -13.82 1.49
CA THR A 162 -2.58 -13.40 1.13
C THR A 162 -2.08 -12.26 2.03
N TYR A 163 -2.94 -11.30 2.36
CA TYR A 163 -2.58 -10.12 3.15
C TYR A 163 -2.72 -10.29 4.68
N SER A 164 -3.05 -11.48 5.13
CA SER A 164 -3.09 -11.84 6.57
C SER A 164 -1.83 -12.58 7.04
N GLY A 165 -0.85 -12.80 6.17
CA GLY A 165 0.38 -13.54 6.45
C GLY A 165 1.27 -12.88 7.50
N ASN A 166 1.93 -13.69 8.35
CA ASN A 166 2.82 -13.21 9.41
C ASN A 166 3.99 -12.35 8.88
N GLU A 167 4.49 -12.65 7.70
CA GLU A 167 5.61 -11.93 7.08
C GLU A 167 5.23 -10.49 6.77
N TYR A 168 4.08 -10.27 6.12
CA TYR A 168 3.56 -8.93 5.82
C TYR A 168 3.32 -8.10 7.09
N ILE A 169 2.88 -8.75 8.18
CA ILE A 169 2.73 -8.13 9.50
C ILE A 169 4.08 -7.64 10.04
N GLN A 170 5.14 -8.44 9.93
CA GLN A 170 6.47 -8.06 10.44
C GLN A 170 7.09 -6.93 9.61
N TYR A 171 6.98 -6.97 8.30
CA TYR A 171 7.42 -5.89 7.42
C TYR A 171 6.72 -4.57 7.73
N THR A 172 5.41 -4.60 7.85
CA THR A 172 4.65 -3.40 8.19
C THR A 172 5.04 -2.83 9.55
N LYS A 173 5.21 -3.68 10.58
CA LYS A 173 5.68 -3.24 11.91
C LYS A 173 7.05 -2.57 11.83
N ARG A 174 7.98 -3.18 11.10
CA ARG A 174 9.33 -2.63 10.95
C ARG A 174 9.31 -1.29 10.22
N PHE A 175 8.51 -1.15 9.17
CA PHE A 175 8.39 0.10 8.44
C PHE A 175 7.78 1.22 9.30
N ILE A 176 6.74 0.92 10.09
CA ILE A 176 6.17 1.86 11.07
C ILE A 176 7.25 2.30 12.07
N GLN A 177 8.08 1.38 12.57
CA GLN A 177 9.16 1.71 13.51
C GLN A 177 10.25 2.59 12.88
N ILE A 178 10.63 2.30 11.63
CA ILE A 178 11.59 3.15 10.87
C ILE A 178 11.00 4.56 10.73
N THR A 179 9.75 4.69 10.32
CA THR A 179 9.09 5.99 10.14
C THR A 179 8.96 6.75 11.47
N GLU A 180 8.66 6.07 12.58
CA GLU A 180 8.68 6.67 13.92
C GLU A 180 10.04 7.27 14.24
N ASN A 181 11.12 6.49 14.07
CA ASN A 181 12.48 6.90 14.37
C ASN A 181 12.91 8.10 13.51
N LEU A 182 12.52 8.13 12.25
CA LEU A 182 12.78 9.24 11.33
C LEU A 182 12.02 10.50 11.78
N GLY A 183 10.74 10.36 12.12
CA GLY A 183 9.93 11.47 12.60
C GLY A 183 10.39 12.07 13.92
N GLN A 184 10.98 11.24 14.82
CA GLN A 184 11.56 11.73 16.09
C GLN A 184 12.87 12.48 15.90
N LYS A 185 13.67 12.12 14.90
CA LYS A 185 15.02 12.68 14.67
C LYS A 185 15.04 13.92 13.79
N THR A 186 13.96 14.15 13.05
CA THR A 186 13.90 15.24 12.08
C THR A 186 13.31 16.52 12.71
N ASN A 187 13.52 17.68 12.03
CA ASN A 187 12.95 18.95 12.45
C ASN A 187 11.43 19.02 12.11
N HIS A 188 10.76 20.04 12.66
CA HIS A 188 9.30 20.18 12.50
C HIS A 188 8.84 20.38 11.04
N ILE A 189 9.68 20.99 10.19
CA ILE A 189 9.34 21.23 8.76
C ILE A 189 9.27 19.89 8.03
N ILE A 190 10.31 19.07 8.16
CA ILE A 190 10.35 17.73 7.55
C ILE A 190 9.26 16.84 8.13
N ARG A 191 9.03 16.92 9.44
CA ARG A 191 7.95 16.19 10.12
C ARG A 191 6.58 16.52 9.51
N LYS A 192 6.31 17.80 9.24
CA LYS A 192 5.07 18.22 8.56
C LYS A 192 4.98 17.72 7.12
N GLN A 193 6.12 17.68 6.41
CA GLN A 193 6.17 17.08 5.07
C GLN A 193 5.90 15.57 5.12
N MET A 194 6.42 14.84 6.11
CA MET A 194 6.13 13.42 6.33
C MET A 194 4.64 13.18 6.57
N GLU A 195 3.99 13.98 7.43
CA GLU A 195 2.53 13.90 7.68
C GLU A 195 1.72 14.11 6.39
N ASN A 196 2.08 15.14 5.61
CA ASN A 196 1.41 15.44 4.35
C ASN A 196 1.59 14.32 3.32
N ALA A 197 2.81 13.75 3.24
CA ALA A 197 3.10 12.66 2.33
C ALA A 197 2.33 11.38 2.72
N PHE A 198 2.33 11.00 4.00
CA PHE A 198 1.56 9.87 4.50
C PHE A 198 0.05 10.03 4.24
N THR A 199 -0.49 11.22 4.53
CA THR A 199 -1.91 11.52 4.29
C THR A 199 -2.26 11.46 2.81
N LYS A 200 -1.38 11.95 1.93
CA LYS A 200 -1.60 11.92 0.48
C LYS A 200 -1.54 10.48 -0.05
N GLY A 201 -0.57 9.67 0.42
CA GLY A 201 -0.52 8.25 0.08
C GLY A 201 -1.80 7.50 0.49
N ALA A 202 -2.30 7.72 1.71
CA ALA A 202 -3.57 7.13 2.16
C ALA A 202 -4.78 7.54 1.27
N LYS A 203 -4.80 8.77 0.75
CA LYS A 203 -5.83 9.20 -0.20
C LYS A 203 -5.69 8.53 -1.56
N HIS A 204 -4.47 8.22 -2.00
CA HIS A 204 -4.26 7.43 -3.20
C HIS A 204 -4.77 6.00 -3.05
N GLU A 205 -4.59 5.37 -1.87
CA GLU A 205 -5.22 4.07 -1.56
C GLU A 205 -6.74 4.10 -1.77
N LEU A 206 -7.41 5.14 -1.27
CA LEU A 206 -8.85 5.30 -1.50
C LEU A 206 -9.18 5.44 -2.99
N SER A 207 -8.42 6.28 -3.70
CA SER A 207 -8.69 6.59 -5.11
C SER A 207 -8.61 5.37 -6.03
N VAL A 208 -7.68 4.44 -5.79
CA VAL A 208 -7.56 3.22 -6.60
C VAL A 208 -8.73 2.27 -6.39
N PHE A 209 -9.24 2.14 -5.16
CA PHE A 209 -10.45 1.36 -4.89
C PHE A 209 -11.72 2.01 -5.49
N GLU A 210 -11.82 3.34 -5.40
CA GLU A 210 -12.95 4.07 -5.99
C GLU A 210 -12.97 3.98 -7.52
N GLU A 211 -11.80 4.06 -8.16
CA GLU A 211 -11.69 3.90 -9.61
C GLU A 211 -12.08 2.49 -10.05
N ALA A 212 -11.57 1.46 -9.36
CA ALA A 212 -11.89 0.08 -9.66
C ALA A 212 -13.40 -0.23 -9.52
N SER A 213 -14.12 0.51 -8.68
CA SER A 213 -15.57 0.35 -8.51
C SER A 213 -16.43 1.04 -9.58
N LYS A 214 -15.82 1.68 -10.58
CA LYS A 214 -16.53 2.38 -11.68
C LYS A 214 -16.41 1.66 -13.02
N GLN A 215 -15.87 0.44 -13.06
CA GLN A 215 -15.56 -0.32 -14.28
C GLN A 215 -16.76 -1.10 -14.85
#